data_3d5d8038ab5504933783015150d66ce0
#
_entry.id   3d5d8038ab5504933783015150d66ce0
#
_cell.length_a   1.000
_cell.length_b   1.000
_cell.length_c   1.000
_cell.angle_alpha   90.00
_cell.angle_beta   90.00
_cell.angle_gamma   90.00
#
_symmetry.space_group_name_H-M   'P 1'
#
loop_
_entity.id
_entity.type
_entity.pdbx_description
1 polymer ?
#
loop_
_entity_poly.entity_id
_entity_poly.type
_entity_poly.pdbx_seq_one_letter_code
_entity_poly.pdbx_strand_id
1 'polypeptide(L)'
;EELAAQVEEAVLSGSLVTKSSDMNLALTELGITEMTRLFPHAGEYEERTRREGLHRRYVVKYSQGVPMTKAQTSLEEVEGIHIYEPVRKIRINDFNDLTSDLWGLYNQSNPGFDINVRPVWDNFTTGNPDVIVSVVDAGVDLNHEDLADNCLSTGHYNFVNNNSYIVPGYHGTHVGGTIAAVNNNKKGIVGIAGGDKAKGQKGVKLMSCQIFVDNPDGT
;
A
#
# COMPACT_ATOMS: atom_id res chain seq x y z
N GLU A 1 -3.05 -13.00 23.57
CA GLU A 1 -2.93 -11.62 24.15
C GLU A 1 -1.68 -11.49 25.03
N GLU A 2 -1.37 -12.43 25.85
CA GLU A 2 -0.22 -12.40 26.76
C GLU A 2 1.12 -12.27 26.01
N LEU A 3 1.36 -13.09 24.98
CA LEU A 3 2.57 -13.00 24.15
C LEU A 3 2.69 -11.64 23.46
N ALA A 4 1.59 -11.08 22.97
CA ALA A 4 1.60 -9.79 22.30
C ALA A 4 2.04 -8.65 23.23
N ALA A 5 1.60 -8.68 24.49
CA ALA A 5 2.02 -7.70 25.50
C ALA A 5 3.53 -7.84 25.83
N GLN A 6 4.04 -9.07 25.93
CA GLN A 6 5.47 -9.33 26.17
C GLN A 6 6.35 -8.90 25.01
N VAL A 7 5.89 -9.14 23.78
CA VAL A 7 6.60 -8.69 22.56
C VAL A 7 6.60 -7.16 22.47
N GLU A 8 5.48 -6.51 22.80
CA GLU A 8 5.40 -5.04 22.82
C GLU A 8 6.38 -4.45 23.87
N GLU A 9 6.43 -5.01 25.07
CA GLU A 9 7.36 -4.60 26.12
C GLU A 9 8.83 -4.76 25.66
N ALA A 10 9.15 -5.89 25.04
CA ALA A 10 10.49 -6.17 24.52
C ALA A 10 10.88 -5.17 23.41
N VAL A 11 9.99 -4.85 22.49
CA VAL A 11 10.24 -3.90 21.42
C VAL A 11 10.41 -2.47 21.96
N LEU A 12 9.57 -2.04 22.91
CA LEU A 12 9.65 -0.71 23.51
C LEU A 12 10.91 -0.50 24.34
N SER A 13 11.39 -1.55 25.01
CA SER A 13 12.63 -1.50 25.80
C SER A 13 13.90 -1.66 24.95
N GLY A 14 13.76 -1.94 23.64
CA GLY A 14 14.89 -2.28 22.76
C GLY A 14 15.53 -3.65 23.08
N SER A 15 14.85 -4.46 23.89
CA SER A 15 15.28 -5.82 24.24
C SER A 15 14.59 -6.82 23.30
N LEU A 16 15.35 -7.80 22.79
CA LEU A 16 14.76 -8.91 22.03
C LEU A 16 14.43 -10.13 22.93
N VAL A 17 14.30 -9.91 24.25
CA VAL A 17 13.99 -10.96 25.22
C VAL A 17 12.57 -10.80 25.72
N THR A 18 11.78 -11.86 25.61
CA THR A 18 10.40 -11.96 26.13
C THR A 18 10.37 -12.89 27.35
N LYS A 19 9.19 -13.03 27.98
CA LYS A 19 8.98 -14.02 29.05
C LYS A 19 8.64 -15.41 28.51
N SER A 20 8.43 -15.55 27.19
CA SER A 20 8.15 -16.82 26.52
C SER A 20 9.45 -17.51 26.17
N SER A 21 9.67 -18.73 26.69
CA SER A 21 10.83 -19.56 26.35
C SER A 21 10.89 -19.88 24.87
N ASP A 22 9.75 -20.23 24.29
CA ASP A 22 9.66 -20.67 22.89
C ASP A 22 9.91 -19.50 21.93
N MET A 23 9.39 -18.32 22.27
CA MET A 23 9.70 -17.11 21.50
C MET A 23 11.18 -16.77 21.58
N ASN A 24 11.80 -16.82 22.77
CA ASN A 24 13.23 -16.54 22.93
C ASN A 24 14.11 -17.57 22.20
N LEU A 25 13.68 -18.83 22.16
CA LEU A 25 14.36 -19.87 21.39
C LEU A 25 14.32 -19.55 19.90
N ALA A 26 13.13 -19.27 19.36
CA ALA A 26 12.95 -18.89 17.95
C ALA A 26 13.76 -17.63 17.59
N LEU A 27 13.74 -16.59 18.44
CA LEU A 27 14.53 -15.37 18.25
C LEU A 27 16.03 -15.68 18.16
N THR A 28 16.53 -16.59 19.01
CA THR A 28 17.94 -16.98 19.03
C THR A 28 18.30 -17.84 17.83
N GLU A 29 17.53 -18.87 17.51
CA GLU A 29 17.79 -19.79 16.39
C GLU A 29 17.78 -19.10 15.03
N LEU A 30 16.89 -18.12 14.86
CA LEU A 30 16.81 -17.34 13.65
C LEU A 30 17.82 -16.19 13.60
N GLY A 31 18.51 -15.92 14.71
CA GLY A 31 19.40 -14.78 14.83
C GLY A 31 18.67 -13.47 14.55
N ILE A 32 17.53 -13.28 15.21
CA ILE A 32 16.75 -12.05 15.07
C ILE A 32 17.58 -10.88 15.58
N THR A 33 17.76 -9.86 14.75
CA THR A 33 18.58 -8.67 15.05
C THR A 33 17.73 -7.44 15.32
N GLU A 34 16.50 -7.45 14.84
CA GLU A 34 15.59 -6.31 14.98
C GLU A 34 14.14 -6.80 14.93
N MET A 35 13.31 -6.20 15.76
CA MET A 35 11.87 -6.42 15.76
C MET A 35 11.17 -5.07 15.95
N THR A 36 10.29 -4.72 15.03
CA THR A 36 9.57 -3.43 15.05
C THR A 36 8.10 -3.64 14.76
N ARG A 37 7.24 -2.77 15.28
CA ARG A 37 5.81 -2.80 14.90
C ARG A 37 5.67 -2.49 13.41
N LEU A 38 4.88 -3.29 12.71
CA LEU A 38 4.52 -3.05 11.30
C LEU A 38 3.71 -1.74 11.18
N PHE A 39 2.79 -1.52 12.12
CA PHE A 39 2.05 -0.26 12.26
C PHE A 39 2.60 0.50 13.46
N PRO A 40 3.30 1.63 13.26
CA PRO A 40 3.85 2.44 14.34
C PRO A 40 2.77 2.88 15.35
N HIS A 41 3.20 3.31 16.54
CA HIS A 41 2.28 3.84 17.54
C HIS A 41 1.54 5.06 16.99
N ALA A 42 0.20 5.00 17.00
CA ALA A 42 -0.66 5.95 16.30
C ALA A 42 -1.05 7.18 17.17
N GLY A 43 -0.30 7.46 18.25
CA GLY A 43 -0.58 8.59 19.13
C GLY A 43 -1.99 8.55 19.71
N GLU A 44 -2.76 9.60 19.50
CA GLU A 44 -4.15 9.70 19.96
C GLU A 44 -5.11 8.65 19.36
N TYR A 45 -4.73 8.04 18.24
CA TYR A 45 -5.52 6.98 17.58
C TYR A 45 -5.10 5.56 17.99
N GLU A 46 -4.21 5.40 18.95
CA GLU A 46 -3.69 4.08 19.35
C GLU A 46 -4.78 3.14 19.86
N GLU A 47 -5.80 3.65 20.53
CA GLU A 47 -6.93 2.84 21.00
C GLU A 47 -7.67 2.17 19.82
N ARG A 48 -7.87 2.90 18.71
CA ARG A 48 -8.45 2.34 17.48
C ARG A 48 -7.53 1.27 16.88
N THR A 49 -6.23 1.53 16.81
CA THR A 49 -5.23 0.57 16.33
C THR A 49 -5.24 -0.72 17.15
N ARG A 50 -5.39 -0.61 18.47
CA ARG A 50 -5.49 -1.75 19.36
C ARG A 50 -6.78 -2.54 19.18
N ARG A 51 -7.91 -1.87 19.03
CA ARG A 51 -9.21 -2.52 18.79
C ARG A 51 -9.19 -3.36 17.50
N GLU A 52 -8.54 -2.87 16.46
CA GLU A 52 -8.40 -3.58 15.17
C GLU A 52 -7.23 -4.61 15.16
N GLY A 53 -6.52 -4.78 16.26
CA GLY A 53 -5.42 -5.74 16.40
C GLY A 53 -4.13 -5.39 15.63
N LEU A 54 -4.03 -4.19 15.07
CA LEU A 54 -2.87 -3.77 14.27
C LEU A 54 -1.59 -3.64 15.11
N HIS A 55 -1.70 -3.34 16.39
CA HIS A 55 -0.59 -3.27 17.33
C HIS A 55 0.13 -4.61 17.55
N ARG A 56 -0.48 -5.73 17.15
CA ARG A 56 0.07 -7.10 17.27
C ARG A 56 0.88 -7.55 16.06
N ARG A 57 1.09 -6.67 15.08
CA ARG A 57 1.81 -6.99 13.85
C ARG A 57 3.21 -6.44 13.91
N TYR A 58 4.20 -7.33 13.73
CA TYR A 58 5.63 -7.01 13.83
C TYR A 58 6.37 -7.43 12.57
N VAL A 59 7.39 -6.66 12.23
CA VAL A 59 8.41 -7.04 11.25
C VAL A 59 9.64 -7.48 12.02
N VAL A 60 10.16 -8.65 11.69
CA VAL A 60 11.38 -9.17 12.26
C VAL A 60 12.47 -9.28 11.18
N LYS A 61 13.69 -8.86 11.52
CA LYS A 61 14.86 -9.10 10.69
C LYS A 61 15.67 -10.23 11.30
N TYR A 62 16.01 -11.22 10.50
CA TYR A 62 16.78 -12.39 10.91
C TYR A 62 18.06 -12.51 10.10
N SER A 63 18.99 -13.35 10.59
CA SER A 63 20.33 -13.50 10.03
C SER A 63 20.31 -13.95 8.57
N GLN A 64 21.19 -13.34 7.77
CA GLN A 64 21.44 -13.79 6.40
C GLN A 64 21.92 -15.24 6.40
N GLY A 65 21.33 -16.05 5.50
CA GLY A 65 21.67 -17.47 5.38
C GLY A 65 20.71 -18.41 6.09
N VAL A 66 19.80 -17.92 6.93
CA VAL A 66 18.69 -18.75 7.45
C VAL A 66 17.67 -18.92 6.32
N PRO A 67 17.35 -20.16 5.89
CA PRO A 67 16.32 -20.39 4.89
C PRO A 67 14.97 -19.91 5.37
N MET A 68 14.18 -19.31 4.47
CA MET A 68 12.83 -18.81 4.78
C MET A 68 11.93 -19.90 5.36
N THR A 69 12.02 -21.12 4.83
CA THR A 69 11.27 -22.28 5.34
C THR A 69 11.59 -22.59 6.80
N LYS A 70 12.87 -22.48 7.20
CA LYS A 70 13.26 -22.64 8.60
C LYS A 70 12.68 -21.53 9.47
N ALA A 71 12.77 -20.27 9.02
CA ALA A 71 12.20 -19.14 9.75
C ALA A 71 10.69 -19.30 9.94
N GLN A 72 9.98 -19.76 8.91
CA GLN A 72 8.55 -20.04 8.97
C GLN A 72 8.25 -21.13 10.01
N THR A 73 8.88 -22.27 9.92
CA THR A 73 8.64 -23.40 10.85
C THR A 73 8.91 -22.98 12.29
N SER A 74 10.06 -22.35 12.57
CA SER A 74 10.41 -21.94 13.94
C SER A 74 9.46 -20.92 14.53
N LEU A 75 8.86 -20.04 13.71
CA LEU A 75 7.88 -19.06 14.19
C LEU A 75 6.48 -19.68 14.34
N GLU A 76 6.11 -20.62 13.49
CA GLU A 76 4.82 -21.34 13.58
C GLU A 76 4.75 -22.26 14.81
N GLU A 77 5.89 -22.72 15.33
CA GLU A 77 5.99 -23.53 16.56
C GLU A 77 5.78 -22.69 17.85
N VAL A 78 5.86 -21.36 17.75
CA VAL A 78 5.65 -20.49 18.92
C VAL A 78 4.14 -20.32 19.17
N GLU A 79 3.69 -20.75 20.34
CA GLU A 79 2.30 -20.58 20.75
C GLU A 79 1.88 -19.10 20.77
N GLY A 80 0.79 -18.78 20.08
CA GLY A 80 0.26 -17.42 19.95
C GLY A 80 0.68 -16.66 18.69
N ILE A 81 1.53 -17.24 17.85
CA ILE A 81 1.77 -16.74 16.49
C ILE A 81 0.80 -17.43 15.53
N HIS A 82 -0.13 -16.65 14.97
CA HIS A 82 -1.20 -17.17 14.13
C HIS A 82 -1.07 -16.85 12.63
N ILE A 83 -0.31 -15.81 12.31
CA ILE A 83 -0.13 -15.36 10.92
C ILE A 83 1.33 -15.02 10.72
N TYR A 84 1.90 -15.61 9.70
CA TYR A 84 3.26 -15.34 9.27
C TYR A 84 3.27 -15.13 7.75
N GLU A 85 3.80 -14.01 7.33
CA GLU A 85 4.01 -13.69 5.92
C GLU A 85 5.43 -13.12 5.73
N PRO A 86 6.20 -13.63 4.77
CA PRO A 86 7.52 -13.09 4.51
C PRO A 86 7.43 -11.68 3.91
N VAL A 87 8.01 -10.70 4.60
CA VAL A 87 8.18 -9.36 4.02
C VAL A 87 9.36 -9.42 3.04
N ARG A 88 9.06 -9.36 1.77
CA ARG A 88 10.10 -9.28 0.73
C ARG A 88 10.57 -7.83 0.60
N LYS A 89 11.87 -7.61 0.75
CA LYS A 89 12.48 -6.34 0.39
C LYS A 89 12.45 -6.23 -1.14
N ILE A 90 11.41 -5.60 -1.66
CA ILE A 90 11.38 -5.22 -3.07
C ILE A 90 12.24 -3.95 -3.16
N ARG A 91 13.38 -4.01 -3.87
CA ARG A 91 14.03 -2.79 -4.33
C ARG A 91 13.18 -2.28 -5.48
N ILE A 92 12.38 -1.27 -5.24
CA ILE A 92 11.80 -0.51 -6.34
C ILE A 92 12.93 0.36 -6.87
N ASN A 93 13.29 0.16 -8.13
CA ASN A 93 13.79 1.27 -8.90
C ASN A 93 12.64 2.29 -8.93
N ASP A 94 12.93 3.55 -8.66
CA ASP A 94 11.91 4.60 -8.73
C ASP A 94 11.13 4.43 -10.03
N PHE A 95 9.80 4.57 -9.95
CA PHE A 95 8.99 4.56 -11.16
C PHE A 95 9.51 5.63 -12.12
N ASN A 96 9.64 5.30 -13.39
CA ASN A 96 10.27 6.16 -14.40
C ASN A 96 9.43 7.42 -14.73
N ASP A 97 8.23 7.50 -14.21
CA ASP A 97 7.22 8.56 -14.30
C ASP A 97 6.95 9.26 -12.95
N LEU A 98 7.69 8.88 -11.88
CA LEU A 98 7.66 9.59 -10.59
C LEU A 98 8.55 10.83 -10.66
N THR A 99 7.92 12.00 -10.82
CA THR A 99 8.61 13.30 -10.88
C THR A 99 8.55 14.06 -9.56
N SER A 100 9.38 15.10 -9.43
CA SER A 100 9.37 16.00 -8.25
C SER A 100 8.04 16.73 -8.04
N ASP A 101 7.23 16.87 -9.10
CA ASP A 101 5.93 17.55 -9.04
C ASP A 101 4.89 16.71 -8.28
N LEU A 102 5.15 15.40 -8.17
CA LEU A 102 4.33 14.47 -7.39
C LEU A 102 4.74 14.45 -5.90
N TRP A 103 5.07 15.61 -5.35
CA TRP A 103 5.54 15.76 -3.97
C TRP A 103 4.59 15.17 -2.92
N GLY A 104 3.29 15.11 -3.20
CA GLY A 104 2.32 14.46 -2.31
C GLY A 104 2.55 12.96 -2.16
N LEU A 105 3.16 12.30 -3.14
CA LEU A 105 3.53 10.88 -3.10
C LEU A 105 4.94 10.66 -2.56
N TYR A 106 5.87 11.55 -2.92
CA TYR A 106 7.25 11.50 -2.47
C TYR A 106 7.88 12.91 -2.44
N ASN A 107 8.06 13.45 -1.24
CA ASN A 107 8.61 14.79 -1.04
C ASN A 107 10.09 14.76 -0.67
N GLN A 108 10.95 14.90 -1.67
CA GLN A 108 12.41 14.94 -1.45
C GLN A 108 12.86 16.24 -0.78
N SER A 109 12.15 17.34 -1.03
CA SER A 109 12.52 18.67 -0.52
C SER A 109 12.17 18.84 0.95
N ASN A 110 11.07 18.21 1.39
CA ASN A 110 10.61 18.22 2.78
C ASN A 110 10.20 16.81 3.20
N PRO A 111 11.15 15.92 3.54
CA PRO A 111 10.86 14.57 3.94
C PRO A 111 9.86 14.49 5.11
N GLY A 112 8.84 13.66 4.98
CA GLY A 112 7.78 13.51 5.97
C GLY A 112 6.55 14.40 5.73
N PHE A 113 6.55 15.23 4.67
CA PHE A 113 5.39 16.02 4.23
C PHE A 113 4.78 15.44 2.95
N ASP A 114 4.61 14.13 2.91
CA ASP A 114 3.92 13.38 1.86
C ASP A 114 3.07 12.27 2.50
N ILE A 115 2.36 11.50 1.69
CA ILE A 115 1.51 10.39 2.20
C ILE A 115 2.31 9.14 2.58
N ASN A 116 3.63 9.17 2.46
CA ASN A 116 4.54 8.07 2.77
C ASN A 116 4.16 6.74 2.09
N VAL A 117 3.79 6.79 0.82
CA VAL A 117 3.31 5.63 0.05
C VAL A 117 4.44 4.69 -0.37
N ARG A 118 5.69 5.18 -0.49
CA ARG A 118 6.83 4.37 -0.95
C ARG A 118 7.04 3.07 -0.15
N PRO A 119 7.02 3.06 1.18
CA PRO A 119 7.11 1.83 1.94
C PRO A 119 6.03 0.81 1.60
N VAL A 120 4.83 1.27 1.18
CA VAL A 120 3.74 0.39 0.73
C VAL A 120 4.10 -0.22 -0.63
N TRP A 121 4.57 0.58 -1.57
CA TRP A 121 5.03 0.08 -2.87
C TRP A 121 6.22 -0.85 -2.75
N ASP A 122 7.16 -0.55 -1.83
CA ASP A 122 8.38 -1.32 -1.61
C ASP A 122 8.14 -2.68 -0.97
N ASN A 123 7.15 -2.79 -0.09
CA ASN A 123 7.05 -3.95 0.80
C ASN A 123 5.72 -4.72 0.66
N PHE A 124 4.68 -4.11 0.06
CA PHE A 124 3.36 -4.72 0.05
C PHE A 124 2.76 -4.82 -1.36
N THR A 125 2.39 -3.69 -1.96
CA THR A 125 1.66 -3.69 -3.23
C THR A 125 1.76 -2.35 -3.94
N THR A 126 1.66 -2.39 -5.27
CA THR A 126 1.48 -1.22 -6.14
C THR A 126 0.05 -1.10 -6.67
N GLY A 127 -0.85 -1.98 -6.22
CA GLY A 127 -2.24 -2.10 -6.64
C GLY A 127 -2.64 -3.55 -6.88
N ASN A 128 -3.95 -3.80 -6.96
CA ASN A 128 -4.53 -5.11 -7.27
C ASN A 128 -5.70 -4.94 -8.25
N PRO A 129 -5.70 -5.59 -9.42
CA PRO A 129 -6.75 -5.46 -10.43
C PRO A 129 -8.12 -6.03 -9.99
N ASP A 130 -8.18 -6.81 -8.92
CA ASP A 130 -9.43 -7.31 -8.34
C ASP A 130 -10.15 -6.22 -7.50
N VAL A 131 -9.46 -5.12 -7.20
CA VAL A 131 -10.03 -3.97 -6.49
C VAL A 131 -10.57 -2.98 -7.52
N ILE A 132 -11.86 -2.67 -7.41
CA ILE A 132 -12.52 -1.64 -8.23
C ILE A 132 -12.67 -0.38 -7.39
N VAL A 133 -12.17 0.73 -7.90
CA VAL A 133 -12.34 2.05 -7.30
C VAL A 133 -13.32 2.86 -8.15
N SER A 134 -14.45 3.22 -7.57
CA SER A 134 -15.44 4.08 -8.21
C SER A 134 -15.03 5.54 -8.04
N VAL A 135 -14.85 6.24 -9.16
CA VAL A 135 -14.64 7.69 -9.21
C VAL A 135 -15.99 8.34 -9.46
N VAL A 136 -16.57 8.91 -8.39
CA VAL A 136 -17.85 9.61 -8.42
C VAL A 136 -17.57 11.09 -8.58
N ASP A 137 -17.53 11.56 -9.83
CA ASP A 137 -16.94 12.87 -10.19
C ASP A 137 -17.48 13.38 -11.55
N ALA A 138 -16.77 14.33 -12.19
CA ALA A 138 -17.09 14.91 -13.49
C ALA A 138 -16.93 13.97 -14.70
N GLY A 139 -16.53 12.74 -14.48
CA GLY A 139 -16.22 11.78 -15.55
C GLY A 139 -14.72 11.63 -15.77
N VAL A 140 -14.29 10.40 -15.94
CA VAL A 140 -12.89 10.04 -16.20
C VAL A 140 -12.71 9.85 -17.70
N ASP A 141 -11.63 10.38 -18.28
CA ASP A 141 -11.22 10.02 -19.64
C ASP A 141 -10.74 8.56 -19.68
N LEU A 142 -11.63 7.66 -20.05
CA LEU A 142 -11.37 6.22 -20.10
C LEU A 142 -10.37 5.82 -21.19
N ASN A 143 -10.08 6.74 -22.13
CA ASN A 143 -9.13 6.52 -23.21
C ASN A 143 -7.79 7.24 -22.97
N HIS A 144 -7.65 7.93 -21.85
CA HIS A 144 -6.40 8.61 -21.51
C HIS A 144 -5.22 7.64 -21.53
N GLU A 145 -4.13 8.00 -22.21
CA GLU A 145 -2.99 7.12 -22.45
C GLU A 145 -2.30 6.58 -21.18
N ASP A 146 -2.52 7.24 -20.06
CA ASP A 146 -1.96 6.87 -18.75
C ASP A 146 -3.00 6.21 -17.82
N LEU A 147 -4.27 6.07 -18.24
CA LEU A 147 -5.35 5.50 -17.44
C LEU A 147 -6.00 4.27 -18.05
N ALA A 148 -6.05 4.20 -19.38
CA ALA A 148 -6.88 3.23 -20.11
C ALA A 148 -6.62 1.77 -19.67
N ASP A 149 -5.37 1.39 -19.42
CA ASP A 149 -5.00 0.04 -18.96
C ASP A 149 -5.62 -0.33 -17.59
N ASN A 150 -5.90 0.67 -16.76
CA ASN A 150 -6.49 0.51 -15.43
C ASN A 150 -7.99 0.87 -15.37
N CYS A 151 -8.59 1.32 -16.46
CA CYS A 151 -10.03 1.48 -16.53
C CYS A 151 -10.75 0.13 -16.74
N LEU A 152 -11.94 0.00 -16.21
CA LEU A 152 -12.83 -1.11 -16.58
C LEU A 152 -13.24 -0.97 -18.05
N SER A 153 -13.57 -2.06 -18.71
CA SER A 153 -14.15 -2.04 -20.06
C SER A 153 -15.63 -1.73 -20.08
N THR A 154 -16.30 -1.91 -18.96
CA THR A 154 -17.77 -1.71 -18.80
C THR A 154 -18.09 -1.32 -17.36
N GLY A 155 -19.34 -0.96 -17.08
CA GLY A 155 -19.82 -0.63 -15.72
C GLY A 155 -19.77 0.84 -15.37
N HIS A 156 -19.25 1.68 -16.27
CA HIS A 156 -19.32 3.15 -16.13
C HIS A 156 -20.74 3.66 -16.30
N TYR A 157 -21.06 4.74 -15.60
CA TYR A 157 -22.39 5.34 -15.74
C TYR A 157 -22.35 6.86 -15.59
N ASN A 158 -23.07 7.53 -16.48
CA ASN A 158 -23.27 8.98 -16.50
C ASN A 158 -24.67 9.28 -15.97
N PHE A 159 -24.73 9.68 -14.71
CA PHE A 159 -25.99 10.03 -14.03
C PHE A 159 -26.57 11.38 -14.51
N VAL A 160 -25.74 12.24 -15.09
CA VAL A 160 -26.22 13.53 -15.66
C VAL A 160 -27.08 13.28 -16.88
N ASN A 161 -26.61 12.40 -17.78
CA ASN A 161 -27.30 12.11 -19.05
C ASN A 161 -28.06 10.77 -19.01
N ASN A 162 -28.08 10.08 -17.86
CA ASN A 162 -28.78 8.83 -17.64
C ASN A 162 -28.43 7.73 -18.67
N ASN A 163 -27.11 7.52 -18.94
CA ASN A 163 -26.61 6.55 -19.89
C ASN A 163 -25.20 6.07 -19.50
N SER A 164 -24.64 5.14 -20.26
CA SER A 164 -23.28 4.60 -20.03
C SER A 164 -22.16 5.38 -20.73
N TYR A 165 -22.47 6.43 -21.46
CA TYR A 165 -21.45 7.25 -22.13
C TYR A 165 -20.88 8.28 -21.17
N ILE A 166 -19.59 8.12 -20.84
CA ILE A 166 -18.87 9.05 -19.97
C ILE A 166 -18.35 10.22 -20.82
N VAL A 167 -18.70 11.43 -20.42
CA VAL A 167 -18.10 12.65 -20.96
C VAL A 167 -16.87 12.97 -20.11
N PRO A 168 -15.64 12.94 -20.69
CA PRO A 168 -14.43 13.24 -19.94
C PRO A 168 -14.46 14.62 -19.31
N GLY A 169 -14.12 14.69 -18.03
CA GLY A 169 -13.93 15.93 -17.29
C GLY A 169 -12.50 16.06 -16.78
N TYR A 170 -11.99 17.27 -16.64
CA TYR A 170 -10.64 17.52 -16.13
C TYR A 170 -10.49 17.02 -14.71
N HIS A 171 -11.41 17.36 -13.83
CA HIS A 171 -11.35 17.01 -12.42
C HIS A 171 -11.42 15.48 -12.22
N GLY A 172 -12.42 14.82 -12.80
CA GLY A 172 -12.58 13.37 -12.68
C GLY A 172 -11.41 12.59 -13.27
N THR A 173 -10.83 13.06 -14.39
CA THR A 173 -9.64 12.45 -15.00
C THR A 173 -8.41 12.63 -14.11
N HIS A 174 -8.22 13.82 -13.51
CA HIS A 174 -7.12 14.08 -12.58
C HIS A 174 -7.23 13.23 -11.30
N VAL A 175 -8.42 13.11 -10.73
CA VAL A 175 -8.69 12.23 -9.58
C VAL A 175 -8.39 10.77 -9.93
N GLY A 176 -8.86 10.30 -11.10
CA GLY A 176 -8.55 8.97 -11.62
C GLY A 176 -7.03 8.75 -11.77
N GLY A 177 -6.31 9.75 -12.26
CA GLY A 177 -4.85 9.75 -12.37
C GLY A 177 -4.15 9.58 -11.02
N THR A 178 -4.55 10.36 -10.03
CA THR A 178 -4.01 10.26 -8.67
C THR A 178 -4.20 8.87 -8.07
N ILE A 179 -5.32 8.21 -8.36
CA ILE A 179 -5.62 6.87 -7.87
C ILE A 179 -4.82 5.80 -8.63
N ALA A 180 -4.87 5.82 -9.96
CA ALA A 180 -4.50 4.66 -10.76
C ALA A 180 -3.87 5.00 -12.13
N ALA A 181 -3.20 6.14 -12.30
CA ALA A 181 -2.31 6.31 -13.45
C ALA A 181 -1.32 5.14 -13.51
N VAL A 182 -1.02 4.67 -14.71
CA VAL A 182 -0.25 3.43 -14.90
C VAL A 182 1.22 3.67 -14.59
N ASN A 183 1.69 3.17 -13.46
CA ASN A 183 3.06 3.39 -13.01
C ASN A 183 4.08 2.69 -13.92
N ASN A 184 5.24 3.33 -14.08
CA ASN A 184 6.39 2.77 -14.78
C ASN A 184 6.14 2.52 -16.29
N ASN A 185 5.32 3.35 -16.91
CA ASN A 185 4.96 3.28 -18.33
C ASN A 185 5.65 4.34 -19.20
N LYS A 186 6.48 5.23 -18.60
CA LYS A 186 7.17 6.38 -19.22
C LYS A 186 6.21 7.45 -19.75
N LYS A 187 5.06 7.60 -19.15
CA LYS A 187 4.03 8.58 -19.53
C LYS A 187 3.45 9.23 -18.29
N GLY A 188 2.96 10.44 -18.44
CA GLY A 188 2.14 11.14 -17.45
C GLY A 188 2.69 11.15 -16.04
N ILE A 189 1.99 10.50 -15.13
CA ILE A 189 2.23 10.54 -13.69
C ILE A 189 2.18 9.14 -13.06
N VAL A 190 2.51 9.07 -11.77
CA VAL A 190 2.37 7.85 -10.96
C VAL A 190 1.05 7.91 -10.19
N GLY A 191 0.23 6.88 -10.30
CA GLY A 191 -0.94 6.67 -9.45
C GLY A 191 -0.59 5.93 -8.16
N ILE A 192 -1.32 6.20 -7.07
CA ILE A 192 -1.10 5.54 -5.77
C ILE A 192 -1.18 4.01 -5.89
N ALA A 193 -2.12 3.52 -6.71
CA ALA A 193 -2.37 2.10 -6.93
C ALA A 193 -2.35 1.74 -8.42
N GLY A 194 -1.47 2.38 -9.20
CA GLY A 194 -1.37 2.26 -10.66
C GLY A 194 -0.73 0.97 -11.18
N GLY A 195 -0.23 0.11 -10.32
CA GLY A 195 0.50 -1.11 -10.67
C GLY A 195 1.99 -0.86 -10.91
N ASP A 196 2.64 -1.72 -11.68
CA ASP A 196 4.01 -1.57 -12.19
C ASP A 196 4.11 -2.21 -13.57
N LYS A 197 4.00 -1.40 -14.61
CA LYS A 197 3.97 -1.89 -16.00
C LYS A 197 5.27 -2.59 -16.40
N ALA A 198 6.41 -2.12 -15.91
CA ALA A 198 7.69 -2.75 -16.20
C ALA A 198 7.81 -4.17 -15.62
N LYS A 199 7.05 -4.48 -14.57
CA LYS A 199 6.97 -5.81 -13.95
C LYS A 199 5.73 -6.61 -14.40
N GLY A 200 4.90 -6.06 -15.29
CA GLY A 200 3.64 -6.67 -15.69
C GLY A 200 2.56 -6.70 -14.60
N GLN A 201 2.71 -5.89 -13.55
CA GLN A 201 1.74 -5.79 -12.46
C GLN A 201 0.68 -4.75 -12.82
N LYS A 202 -0.58 -5.15 -12.78
CA LYS A 202 -1.71 -4.25 -13.03
C LYS A 202 -2.11 -3.52 -11.74
N GLY A 203 -2.56 -2.28 -11.89
CA GLY A 203 -3.14 -1.49 -10.82
C GLY A 203 -4.58 -1.87 -10.49
N VAL A 204 -5.20 -1.11 -9.59
CA VAL A 204 -6.64 -1.19 -9.33
C VAL A 204 -7.43 -0.83 -10.59
N LYS A 205 -8.70 -1.21 -10.65
CA LYS A 205 -9.57 -0.89 -11.76
C LYS A 205 -10.44 0.34 -11.43
N LEU A 206 -10.44 1.31 -12.35
CA LEU A 206 -11.27 2.50 -12.23
C LEU A 206 -12.65 2.26 -12.86
N MET A 207 -13.69 2.65 -12.14
CA MET A 207 -15.06 2.76 -12.61
C MET A 207 -15.49 4.22 -12.54
N SER A 208 -15.87 4.84 -13.65
CA SER A 208 -16.34 6.22 -13.68
C SER A 208 -17.85 6.28 -13.42
N CYS A 209 -18.25 7.03 -12.39
CA CYS A 209 -19.61 7.38 -12.07
C CYS A 209 -19.75 8.90 -12.21
N GLN A 210 -20.15 9.37 -13.38
CA GLN A 210 -20.24 10.79 -13.66
C GLN A 210 -21.52 11.39 -13.06
N ILE A 211 -21.36 12.33 -12.13
CA ILE A 211 -22.49 12.99 -11.44
C ILE A 211 -22.61 14.49 -11.73
N PHE A 212 -21.62 15.08 -12.39
CA PHE A 212 -21.67 16.46 -12.92
C PHE A 212 -20.76 16.58 -14.16
N VAL A 213 -20.74 17.75 -14.76
CA VAL A 213 -19.89 18.09 -15.92
C VAL A 213 -19.05 19.29 -15.51
N ASP A 214 -17.77 19.27 -15.83
CA ASP A 214 -16.92 20.44 -15.68
C ASP A 214 -17.43 21.56 -16.59
N ASN A 215 -17.48 22.77 -16.08
CA ASN A 215 -17.79 23.92 -16.93
C ASN A 215 -16.60 24.20 -17.88
N PRO A 216 -16.84 24.85 -19.04
CA PRO A 216 -15.79 25.19 -19.99
C PRO A 216 -14.69 26.10 -19.41
N ASP A 217 -14.98 26.80 -18.34
CA ASP A 217 -14.04 27.67 -17.60
C ASP A 217 -13.29 26.93 -16.47
N GLY A 218 -13.52 25.63 -16.30
CA GLY A 218 -12.85 24.79 -15.30
C GLY A 218 -13.44 24.91 -13.88
N THR A 219 -14.64 25.45 -13.73
CA THR A 219 -15.36 25.55 -12.45
C THR A 219 -16.49 24.52 -12.31
#